data_1f750597c7269bac9c32fa8f1828dcff
#
_entry.id   1f750597c7269bac9c32fa8f1828dcff
#
_cell.length_a   1.000
_cell.length_b   1.000
_cell.length_c   1.000
_cell.angle_alpha   90.00
_cell.angle_beta   90.00
_cell.angle_gamma   90.00
#
_symmetry.space_group_name_H-M   'P 1'
#
loop_
_entity.id
_entity.type
_entity.pdbx_description
1 polymer ?
#
loop_
_entity_poly.entity_id
_entity_poly.type
_entity_poly.pdbx_seq_one_letter_code
_entity_poly.pdbx_strand_id
1 'polypeptide(L)'
;MLVWMDLEMTGLDHTSDVIVEIATIITDDDLAIVAEGPDIVVHQSDEVLAAMDPFVVDMHTRSGLLDEIKNSTVSLEEAGAATLAFIVQHVPEPATVPLCGNSIGTDRRFLAAYLPDIENHLHYRSIDVSSVKELVKRWYPGVDGERPRGQGSHRALDDIRESIKEMIYYRERVFVDPGAVAPLATAAIDTATDAGAGAGADGGVDAPNGSPPTQ
;
A
#
# COMPACT_ATOMS: atom_id res chain seq x y z
N MET A 1 14.00 0.86 7.94
CA MET A 1 12.83 1.61 8.44
C MET A 1 11.66 1.41 7.51
N LEU A 2 10.44 1.39 8.05
CA LEU A 2 9.17 1.25 7.31
C LEU A 2 8.21 2.33 7.78
N VAL A 3 7.44 2.93 6.86
CA VAL A 3 6.41 3.93 7.17
C VAL A 3 5.05 3.26 7.02
N TRP A 4 4.35 3.10 8.13
CA TRP A 4 3.01 2.55 8.21
C TRP A 4 2.01 3.68 8.26
N MET A 5 1.00 3.63 7.41
CA MET A 5 -0.10 4.60 7.40
C MET A 5 -1.42 3.89 7.23
N ASP A 6 -2.44 4.54 7.73
CA ASP A 6 -3.83 4.20 7.49
C ASP A 6 -4.63 5.50 7.42
N LEU A 7 -5.60 5.52 6.52
CA LEU A 7 -6.48 6.65 6.30
C LEU A 7 -7.92 6.20 6.51
N GLU A 8 -8.70 6.99 7.22
CA GLU A 8 -10.15 6.89 7.16
C GLU A 8 -10.69 7.93 6.18
N MET A 9 -11.70 7.53 5.40
CA MET A 9 -12.25 8.35 4.33
C MET A 9 -13.77 8.34 4.37
N THR A 10 -14.40 9.26 3.60
CA THR A 10 -15.86 9.31 3.43
C THR A 10 -16.38 8.19 2.51
N GLY A 11 -15.50 7.48 1.83
CA GLY A 11 -15.74 6.37 0.92
C GLY A 11 -14.44 5.93 0.24
N LEU A 12 -14.51 5.13 -0.81
CA LEU A 12 -13.33 4.54 -1.45
C LEU A 12 -12.98 5.10 -2.82
N ASP A 13 -13.74 6.06 -3.32
CA ASP A 13 -13.49 6.72 -4.60
C ASP A 13 -12.71 8.03 -4.39
N HIS A 14 -11.39 7.98 -4.54
CA HIS A 14 -10.49 9.12 -4.38
C HIS A 14 -10.78 10.32 -5.32
N THR A 15 -11.73 10.20 -6.25
CA THR A 15 -12.15 11.30 -7.12
C THR A 15 -13.32 12.11 -6.54
N SER A 16 -14.03 11.58 -5.58
CA SER A 16 -15.21 12.18 -4.95
C SER A 16 -15.18 12.15 -3.43
N ASP A 17 -14.54 11.14 -2.84
CA ASP A 17 -14.42 11.00 -1.40
C ASP A 17 -13.18 11.70 -0.86
N VAL A 18 -13.20 12.02 0.43
CA VAL A 18 -12.15 12.79 1.08
C VAL A 18 -11.60 12.09 2.32
N ILE A 19 -10.39 12.46 2.73
CA ILE A 19 -9.72 11.96 3.94
C ILE A 19 -10.34 12.62 5.16
N VAL A 20 -10.62 11.82 6.20
CA VAL A 20 -11.19 12.27 7.48
C VAL A 20 -10.31 11.93 8.69
N GLU A 21 -9.39 10.96 8.58
CA GLU A 21 -8.40 10.66 9.61
C GLU A 21 -7.10 10.20 8.95
N ILE A 22 -5.95 10.56 9.54
CA ILE A 22 -4.62 10.15 9.09
C ILE A 22 -3.81 9.73 10.32
N ALA A 23 -3.31 8.49 10.30
CA ALA A 23 -2.36 8.03 11.31
C ALA A 23 -1.08 7.50 10.65
N THR A 24 0.03 7.55 11.43
CA THR A 24 1.35 7.10 10.95
C THR A 24 2.14 6.48 12.09
N ILE A 25 2.77 5.32 11.81
CA ILE A 25 3.75 4.69 12.69
C ILE A 25 5.02 4.43 11.90
N ILE A 26 6.19 4.61 12.53
CA ILE A 26 7.48 4.20 11.97
C ILE A 26 7.96 2.95 12.71
N THR A 27 8.35 1.92 11.95
CA THR A 27 9.04 0.75 12.50
C THR A 27 10.44 0.63 11.93
N ASP A 28 11.28 -0.17 12.60
CA ASP A 28 12.47 -0.71 11.96
C ASP A 28 12.12 -1.87 10.99
N ASP A 29 13.15 -2.50 10.42
CA ASP A 29 12.97 -3.61 9.48
C ASP A 29 12.58 -4.92 10.19
N ASP A 30 12.70 -4.96 11.52
CA ASP A 30 12.24 -6.05 12.38
C ASP A 30 10.83 -5.88 12.90
N LEU A 31 10.13 -4.83 12.45
CA LEU A 31 8.77 -4.45 12.80
C LEU A 31 8.62 -3.94 14.25
N ALA A 32 9.72 -3.60 14.92
CA ALA A 32 9.67 -2.93 16.21
C ALA A 32 9.30 -1.45 16.01
N ILE A 33 8.32 -0.96 16.76
CA ILE A 33 7.87 0.44 16.69
C ILE A 33 9.01 1.35 17.17
N VAL A 34 9.46 2.24 16.28
CA VAL A 34 10.47 3.27 16.56
C VAL A 34 9.80 4.55 17.02
N ALA A 35 8.70 4.95 16.38
CA ALA A 35 7.94 6.13 16.74
C ALA A 35 6.48 5.98 16.33
N GLU A 36 5.58 6.47 17.18
CA GLU A 36 4.17 6.71 16.84
C GLU A 36 4.02 8.18 16.48
N GLY A 37 3.44 8.41 15.33
CA GLY A 37 3.26 9.74 14.76
C GLY A 37 1.94 10.37 15.14
N PRO A 38 1.61 11.46 14.46
CA PRO A 38 0.33 12.09 14.65
C PRO A 38 -0.80 11.13 14.24
N ASP A 39 -1.88 11.19 15.01
CA ASP A 39 -3.19 10.62 14.72
C ASP A 39 -4.15 11.80 14.63
N ILE A 40 -4.54 12.18 13.42
CA ILE A 40 -5.18 13.47 13.15
C ILE A 40 -6.52 13.28 12.48
N VAL A 41 -7.57 13.72 13.16
CA VAL A 41 -8.92 13.80 12.57
C VAL A 41 -9.07 15.14 11.84
N VAL A 42 -9.40 15.05 10.55
CA VAL A 42 -9.57 16.18 9.64
C VAL A 42 -11.01 16.65 9.65
N HIS A 43 -11.21 17.95 9.77
CA HIS A 43 -12.53 18.56 9.71
C HIS A 43 -13.15 18.41 8.31
N GLN A 44 -14.44 18.08 8.27
CA GLN A 44 -15.24 18.10 7.05
C GLN A 44 -16.58 18.80 7.29
N SER A 45 -17.09 19.45 6.26
CA SER A 45 -18.38 20.15 6.35
C SER A 45 -19.56 19.17 6.44
N ASP A 46 -20.65 19.63 7.03
CA ASP A 46 -21.90 18.85 7.11
C ASP A 46 -22.40 18.39 5.73
N GLU A 47 -22.13 19.16 4.66
CA GLU A 47 -22.49 18.80 3.28
C GLU A 47 -21.72 17.59 2.78
N VAL A 48 -20.40 17.55 3.06
CA VAL A 48 -19.53 16.42 2.72
C VAL A 48 -19.96 15.16 3.50
N LEU A 49 -20.21 15.32 4.80
CA LEU A 49 -20.63 14.20 5.66
C LEU A 49 -22.02 13.67 5.29
N ALA A 50 -22.93 14.52 4.83
CA ALA A 50 -24.27 14.11 4.36
C ALA A 50 -24.24 13.32 3.05
N ALA A 51 -23.16 13.43 2.27
CA ALA A 51 -23.00 12.70 1.02
C ALA A 51 -22.43 11.28 1.20
N MET A 52 -21.95 10.92 2.40
CA MET A 52 -21.41 9.58 2.70
C MET A 52 -22.45 8.48 2.51
N ASP A 53 -21.99 7.31 2.07
CA ASP A 53 -22.82 6.11 2.07
C ASP A 53 -23.28 5.75 3.49
N PRO A 54 -24.54 5.32 3.70
CA PRO A 54 -25.07 4.94 5.02
C PRO A 54 -24.21 3.91 5.78
N PHE A 55 -23.54 3.02 5.07
CA PHE A 55 -22.62 2.05 5.67
C PHE A 55 -21.41 2.75 6.30
N VAL A 56 -20.81 3.72 5.60
CA VAL A 56 -19.66 4.49 6.10
C VAL A 56 -20.07 5.36 7.28
N VAL A 57 -21.25 5.99 7.22
CA VAL A 57 -21.82 6.77 8.34
C VAL A 57 -21.98 5.89 9.59
N ASP A 58 -22.54 4.69 9.45
CA ASP A 58 -22.72 3.76 10.57
C ASP A 58 -21.35 3.31 11.15
N MET A 59 -20.38 3.02 10.30
CA MET A 59 -19.02 2.65 10.69
C MET A 59 -18.34 3.75 11.49
N HIS A 60 -18.31 4.98 10.96
CA HIS A 60 -17.71 6.14 11.65
C HIS A 60 -18.48 6.56 12.92
N THR A 61 -19.79 6.31 12.95
CA THR A 61 -20.59 6.54 14.17
C THR A 61 -20.20 5.55 15.28
N ARG A 62 -20.04 4.27 14.95
CA ARG A 62 -19.67 3.23 15.91
C ARG A 62 -18.26 3.41 16.46
N SER A 63 -17.31 3.85 15.64
CA SER A 63 -15.95 4.14 16.08
C SER A 63 -15.83 5.47 16.84
N GLY A 64 -16.88 6.30 16.84
CA GLY A 64 -16.87 7.64 17.41
C GLY A 64 -16.22 8.69 16.51
N LEU A 65 -15.65 8.28 15.36
CA LEU A 65 -14.93 9.15 14.45
C LEU A 65 -15.83 10.26 13.88
N LEU A 66 -17.12 9.96 13.59
CA LEU A 66 -18.04 10.94 13.01
C LEU A 66 -18.19 12.21 13.87
N ASP A 67 -18.27 12.03 15.18
CA ASP A 67 -18.37 13.17 16.11
C ASP A 67 -17.05 13.94 16.19
N GLU A 68 -15.92 13.24 16.12
CA GLU A 68 -14.59 13.86 16.11
C GLU A 68 -14.37 14.67 14.83
N ILE A 69 -14.78 14.17 13.64
CA ILE A 69 -14.70 14.92 12.38
C ILE A 69 -15.45 16.26 12.46
N LYS A 70 -16.69 16.24 13.01
CA LYS A 70 -17.51 17.43 13.16
C LYS A 70 -16.91 18.44 14.13
N ASN A 71 -16.26 17.96 15.19
CA ASN A 71 -15.65 18.79 16.24
C ASN A 71 -14.21 19.21 15.92
N SER A 72 -13.56 18.55 14.98
CA SER A 72 -12.21 18.92 14.55
C SER A 72 -12.21 20.32 13.92
N THR A 73 -11.08 21.00 14.06
CA THR A 73 -10.78 22.27 13.38
C THR A 73 -9.57 22.17 12.47
N VAL A 74 -8.98 20.97 12.38
CA VAL A 74 -7.75 20.72 11.60
C VAL A 74 -8.12 20.53 10.14
N SER A 75 -7.50 21.31 9.28
CA SER A 75 -7.61 21.16 7.82
C SER A 75 -6.77 19.98 7.31
N LEU A 76 -7.10 19.49 6.13
CA LEU A 76 -6.30 18.45 5.46
C LEU A 76 -4.86 18.93 5.20
N GLU A 77 -4.66 20.20 4.88
CA GLU A 77 -3.34 20.79 4.65
C GLU A 77 -2.49 20.75 5.94
N GLU A 78 -3.06 21.14 7.08
CA GLU A 78 -2.38 21.09 8.39
C GLU A 78 -2.06 19.64 8.78
N ALA A 79 -3.00 18.72 8.61
CA ALA A 79 -2.79 17.29 8.88
C ALA A 79 -1.67 16.72 7.99
N GLY A 80 -1.70 17.02 6.69
CA GLY A 80 -0.67 16.59 5.74
C GLY A 80 0.72 17.15 6.08
N ALA A 81 0.80 18.44 6.43
CA ALA A 81 2.05 19.06 6.82
C ALA A 81 2.65 18.45 8.10
N ALA A 82 1.82 18.19 9.12
CA ALA A 82 2.25 17.57 10.37
C ALA A 82 2.71 16.11 10.13
N THR A 83 1.98 15.36 9.33
CA THR A 83 2.32 13.98 8.96
C THR A 83 3.63 13.93 8.18
N LEU A 84 3.81 14.78 7.17
CA LEU A 84 5.05 14.85 6.40
C LEU A 84 6.24 15.24 7.28
N ALA A 85 6.08 16.24 8.15
CA ALA A 85 7.13 16.66 9.08
C ALA A 85 7.58 15.51 9.99
N PHE A 86 6.64 14.71 10.50
CA PHE A 86 6.94 13.52 11.29
C PHE A 86 7.69 12.46 10.46
N ILE A 87 7.25 12.18 9.23
CA ILE A 87 7.93 11.22 8.35
C ILE A 87 9.37 11.68 8.06
N VAL A 88 9.56 12.94 7.67
CA VAL A 88 10.88 13.52 7.36
C VAL A 88 11.82 13.49 8.56
N GLN A 89 11.29 13.69 9.78
CA GLN A 89 12.11 13.61 11.01
C GLN A 89 12.76 12.21 11.18
N HIS A 90 12.08 11.15 10.81
CA HIS A 90 12.55 9.76 10.97
C HIS A 90 13.18 9.18 9.70
N VAL A 91 12.74 9.68 8.54
CA VAL A 91 13.16 9.26 7.21
C VAL A 91 13.49 10.51 6.39
N PRO A 92 14.66 11.13 6.60
CA PRO A 92 15.01 12.41 5.94
C PRO A 92 15.22 12.29 4.42
N GLU A 93 15.64 11.11 3.95
CA GLU A 93 15.92 10.90 2.52
C GLU A 93 14.66 10.45 1.78
N PRO A 94 14.17 11.22 0.79
CA PRO A 94 12.97 10.86 0.04
C PRO A 94 13.17 9.60 -0.82
N ALA A 95 12.09 8.92 -1.11
CA ALA A 95 12.01 7.73 -1.96
C ALA A 95 12.87 6.53 -1.51
N THR A 96 13.18 6.44 -0.20
CA THR A 96 14.01 5.36 0.36
C THR A 96 13.20 4.28 1.07
N VAL A 97 12.04 4.59 1.62
CA VAL A 97 11.22 3.67 2.40
C VAL A 97 9.84 3.45 1.80
N PRO A 98 9.31 2.21 1.84
CA PRO A 98 7.99 1.92 1.30
C PRO A 98 6.88 2.41 2.24
N LEU A 99 5.71 2.67 1.65
CA LEU A 99 4.45 2.78 2.36
C LEU A 99 3.95 1.39 2.74
N CYS A 100 3.54 1.19 4.00
CA CYS A 100 3.08 -0.10 4.54
C CYS A 100 1.68 0.03 5.14
N GLY A 101 0.87 -1.03 5.02
CA GLY A 101 -0.46 -1.11 5.61
C GLY A 101 -1.28 -2.28 5.05
N ASN A 102 -2.55 -2.38 5.45
CA ASN A 102 -3.50 -3.33 4.89
C ASN A 102 -4.27 -2.69 3.73
N SER A 103 -4.31 -3.36 2.56
CA SER A 103 -4.94 -2.82 1.34
C SER A 103 -4.45 -1.41 0.97
N ILE A 104 -3.21 -1.13 1.32
CA ILE A 104 -2.56 0.19 1.29
C ILE A 104 -2.60 0.88 -0.08
N GLY A 105 -2.91 0.15 -1.14
CA GLY A 105 -3.10 0.72 -2.46
C GLY A 105 -4.29 1.68 -2.56
N THR A 106 -5.28 1.56 -1.67
CA THR A 106 -6.39 2.51 -1.58
C THR A 106 -5.92 3.82 -0.98
N ASP A 107 -5.28 3.76 0.20
CA ASP A 107 -4.70 4.91 0.88
C ASP A 107 -3.74 5.66 -0.02
N ARG A 108 -2.88 4.94 -0.73
CA ARG A 108 -1.92 5.50 -1.67
C ARG A 108 -2.57 6.34 -2.77
N ARG A 109 -3.76 5.94 -3.28
CA ARG A 109 -4.51 6.74 -4.26
C ARG A 109 -5.02 8.05 -3.67
N PHE A 110 -5.46 8.02 -2.41
CA PHE A 110 -5.87 9.24 -1.69
C PHE A 110 -4.67 10.15 -1.39
N LEU A 111 -3.54 9.58 -0.96
CA LEU A 111 -2.30 10.36 -0.79
C LEU A 111 -1.87 11.03 -2.09
N ALA A 112 -1.88 10.31 -3.19
CA ALA A 112 -1.52 10.87 -4.50
C ALA A 112 -2.46 11.99 -4.95
N ALA A 113 -3.75 11.88 -4.65
CA ALA A 113 -4.76 12.86 -5.03
C ALA A 113 -4.74 14.11 -4.15
N TYR A 114 -4.55 13.94 -2.84
CA TYR A 114 -4.81 14.99 -1.85
C TYR A 114 -3.55 15.46 -1.11
N LEU A 115 -2.55 14.58 -0.94
CA LEU A 115 -1.33 14.84 -0.18
C LEU A 115 -0.08 14.39 -0.96
N PRO A 116 0.12 14.94 -2.18
CA PRO A 116 1.18 14.47 -3.08
C PRO A 116 2.59 14.63 -2.50
N ASP A 117 2.82 15.54 -1.57
CA ASP A 117 4.13 15.73 -0.93
C ASP A 117 4.49 14.51 -0.05
N ILE A 118 3.52 13.90 0.63
CA ILE A 118 3.72 12.65 1.37
C ILE A 118 4.00 11.51 0.38
N GLU A 119 3.17 11.38 -0.66
CA GLU A 119 3.34 10.32 -1.68
C GLU A 119 4.71 10.41 -2.36
N ASN A 120 5.15 11.60 -2.73
CA ASN A 120 6.44 11.83 -3.38
C ASN A 120 7.65 11.62 -2.44
N HIS A 121 7.45 11.74 -1.12
CA HIS A 121 8.49 11.46 -0.14
C HIS A 121 8.72 9.96 0.07
N LEU A 122 7.69 9.14 -0.14
CA LEU A 122 7.75 7.70 0.01
C LEU A 122 8.27 6.99 -1.25
N HIS A 123 8.86 5.82 -1.08
CA HIS A 123 9.25 4.99 -2.22
C HIS A 123 7.99 4.51 -2.99
N TYR A 124 8.09 4.39 -4.31
CA TYR A 124 6.96 3.96 -5.16
C TYR A 124 6.44 2.53 -4.86
N ARG A 125 7.25 1.69 -4.21
CA ARG A 125 6.84 0.35 -3.77
C ARG A 125 6.09 0.43 -2.45
N SER A 126 5.19 -0.55 -2.24
CA SER A 126 4.45 -0.71 -0.98
C SER A 126 4.70 -2.08 -0.37
N ILE A 127 4.52 -2.18 0.94
CA ILE A 127 4.36 -3.44 1.65
C ILE A 127 2.89 -3.54 2.05
N ASP A 128 2.15 -4.36 1.32
CA ASP A 128 0.73 -4.58 1.54
C ASP A 128 0.50 -5.89 2.29
N VAL A 129 0.10 -5.78 3.55
CA VAL A 129 -0.17 -6.94 4.41
C VAL A 129 -1.32 -7.78 3.85
N SER A 130 -2.32 -7.17 3.21
CA SER A 130 -3.42 -7.89 2.60
C SER A 130 -2.98 -8.78 1.43
N SER A 131 -1.93 -8.40 0.71
CA SER A 131 -1.33 -9.25 -0.33
C SER A 131 -0.66 -10.48 0.27
N VAL A 132 0.06 -10.34 1.39
CA VAL A 132 0.64 -11.47 2.12
C VAL A 132 -0.48 -12.38 2.65
N LYS A 133 -1.52 -11.81 3.25
CA LYS A 133 -2.72 -12.51 3.71
C LYS A 133 -3.34 -13.38 2.62
N GLU A 134 -3.52 -12.85 1.44
CA GLU A 134 -4.11 -13.57 0.31
C GLU A 134 -3.24 -14.74 -0.17
N LEU A 135 -1.91 -14.63 -0.09
CA LEU A 135 -1.00 -15.75 -0.37
C LEU A 135 -1.07 -16.82 0.74
N VAL A 136 -1.08 -16.38 2.00
CA VAL A 136 -1.18 -17.30 3.16
C VAL A 136 -2.46 -18.10 3.13
N LYS A 137 -3.61 -17.50 2.84
CA LYS A 137 -4.89 -18.21 2.67
C LYS A 137 -4.80 -19.35 1.65
N ARG A 138 -4.06 -19.16 0.56
CA ARG A 138 -3.95 -20.12 -0.53
C ARG A 138 -2.94 -21.22 -0.27
N TRP A 139 -1.80 -20.85 0.32
CA TRP A 139 -0.65 -21.74 0.44
C TRP A 139 -0.52 -22.36 1.84
N TYR A 140 -1.04 -21.67 2.87
CA TYR A 140 -0.92 -22.05 4.28
C TYR A 140 -2.28 -21.93 5.02
N PRO A 141 -3.35 -22.62 4.60
CA PRO A 141 -4.70 -22.40 5.15
C PRO A 141 -4.78 -22.66 6.67
N GLY A 142 -3.94 -23.53 7.20
CA GLY A 142 -3.85 -23.76 8.66
C GLY A 142 -3.35 -22.55 9.41
N VAL A 143 -2.37 -21.84 8.84
CA VAL A 143 -1.83 -20.60 9.43
C VAL A 143 -2.87 -19.49 9.42
N ASP A 144 -3.60 -19.31 8.31
CA ASP A 144 -4.68 -18.30 8.23
C ASP A 144 -5.77 -18.52 9.28
N GLY A 145 -6.12 -19.79 9.55
CA GLY A 145 -7.13 -20.14 10.57
C GLY A 145 -6.75 -19.76 11.99
N GLU A 146 -5.47 -19.71 12.32
CA GLU A 146 -4.94 -19.37 13.65
C GLU A 146 -4.58 -17.90 13.81
N ARG A 147 -4.72 -17.09 12.76
CA ARG A 147 -4.37 -15.67 12.76
C ARG A 147 -5.16 -14.90 13.83
N PRO A 148 -4.50 -14.06 14.65
CA PRO A 148 -5.19 -13.15 15.55
C PRO A 148 -6.14 -12.24 14.74
N ARG A 149 -7.40 -12.20 15.14
CA ARG A 149 -8.38 -11.29 14.52
C ARG A 149 -8.35 -9.98 15.27
N GLY A 150 -8.18 -8.89 14.53
CA GLY A 150 -8.30 -7.54 15.08
C GLY A 150 -9.71 -7.24 15.56
N GLN A 151 -9.84 -6.22 16.38
CA GLN A 151 -11.15 -5.79 16.91
C GLN A 151 -11.94 -4.96 15.89
N GLY A 152 -11.28 -4.51 14.78
CA GLY A 152 -11.91 -3.69 13.74
C GLY A 152 -12.45 -2.38 14.35
N SER A 153 -11.56 -1.62 14.99
CA SER A 153 -11.93 -0.35 15.64
C SER A 153 -12.38 0.70 14.64
N HIS A 154 -11.93 0.56 13.38
CA HIS A 154 -12.07 1.58 12.34
C HIS A 154 -11.56 2.94 12.82
N ARG A 155 -10.38 2.93 13.43
CA ARG A 155 -9.57 4.06 13.81
C ARG A 155 -8.17 3.84 13.24
N ALA A 156 -7.70 4.81 12.50
CA ALA A 156 -6.49 4.67 11.68
C ALA A 156 -5.28 4.19 12.49
N LEU A 157 -5.02 4.74 13.68
CA LEU A 157 -3.87 4.34 14.49
C LEU A 157 -3.96 2.89 15.01
N ASP A 158 -5.16 2.44 15.40
CA ASP A 158 -5.37 1.08 15.88
C ASP A 158 -5.26 0.07 14.72
N ASP A 159 -5.76 0.42 13.54
CA ASP A 159 -5.72 -0.43 12.35
C ASP A 159 -4.27 -0.58 11.84
N ILE A 160 -3.43 0.45 11.99
CA ILE A 160 -1.97 0.33 11.78
C ILE A 160 -1.36 -0.67 12.76
N ARG A 161 -1.66 -0.57 14.06
CA ARG A 161 -1.13 -1.48 15.06
C ARG A 161 -1.55 -2.93 14.82
N GLU A 162 -2.79 -3.14 14.35
CA GLU A 162 -3.28 -4.46 13.95
C GLU A 162 -2.55 -4.98 12.70
N SER A 163 -2.32 -4.11 11.71
CA SER A 163 -1.57 -4.45 10.50
C SER A 163 -0.13 -4.86 10.80
N ILE A 164 0.56 -4.15 11.70
CA ILE A 164 1.92 -4.52 12.15
C ILE A 164 1.91 -5.87 12.87
N LYS A 165 0.96 -6.12 13.79
CA LYS A 165 0.82 -7.41 14.49
C LYS A 165 0.54 -8.55 13.53
N GLU A 166 -0.29 -8.32 12.52
CA GLU A 166 -0.60 -9.30 11.49
C GLU A 166 0.65 -9.61 10.65
N MET A 167 1.44 -8.60 10.29
CA MET A 167 2.70 -8.80 9.56
C MET A 167 3.74 -9.54 10.39
N ILE A 168 3.88 -9.24 11.69
CA ILE A 168 4.74 -9.99 12.63
C ILE A 168 4.31 -11.46 12.66
N TYR A 169 3.00 -11.73 12.78
CA TYR A 169 2.48 -13.09 12.77
C TYR A 169 2.85 -13.86 11.51
N TYR A 170 2.71 -13.24 10.31
CA TYR A 170 3.11 -13.88 9.06
C TYR A 170 4.62 -14.08 8.99
N ARG A 171 5.42 -13.11 9.42
CA ARG A 171 6.87 -13.22 9.45
C ARG A 171 7.33 -14.43 10.25
N GLU A 172 6.73 -14.68 11.41
CA GLU A 172 7.10 -15.79 12.28
C GLU A 172 6.60 -17.16 11.80
N ARG A 173 5.52 -17.20 11.03
CA ARG A 173 4.84 -18.46 10.68
C ARG A 173 5.06 -18.91 9.25
N VAL A 174 5.39 -17.99 8.36
CA VAL A 174 5.40 -18.27 6.91
C VAL A 174 6.75 -18.00 6.27
N PHE A 175 7.47 -16.98 6.72
CA PHE A 175 8.77 -16.67 6.18
C PHE A 175 9.85 -17.56 6.81
N VAL A 176 10.71 -18.09 5.97
CA VAL A 176 11.85 -18.94 6.42
C VAL A 176 12.87 -18.06 7.14
N ASP A 177 13.42 -18.56 8.23
CA ASP A 177 14.53 -17.89 8.92
C ASP A 177 15.65 -17.58 7.92
N PRO A 178 16.12 -16.33 7.81
CA PRO A 178 17.20 -15.95 6.91
C PRO A 178 18.46 -16.82 7.04
N GLY A 179 18.76 -17.31 8.25
CA GLY A 179 19.88 -18.23 8.51
C GLY A 179 19.65 -19.64 7.98
N ALA A 180 18.41 -20.03 7.70
CA ALA A 180 18.07 -21.35 7.17
C ALA A 180 17.96 -21.36 5.63
N VAL A 181 18.01 -20.18 4.97
CA VAL A 181 17.97 -20.10 3.50
C VAL A 181 19.31 -20.51 2.95
N ALA A 182 19.38 -21.74 2.40
CA ALA A 182 20.54 -22.16 1.62
C ALA A 182 20.70 -21.26 0.38
N PRO A 183 21.95 -20.92 -0.04
CA PRO A 183 22.17 -20.25 -1.30
C PRO A 183 21.49 -21.04 -2.42
N LEU A 184 20.64 -20.39 -3.20
CA LEU A 184 20.10 -21.00 -4.41
C LEU A 184 21.30 -21.45 -5.24
N ALA A 185 21.43 -22.78 -5.47
CA ALA A 185 22.30 -23.25 -6.53
C ALA A 185 21.86 -22.53 -7.81
N THR A 186 22.77 -21.77 -8.40
CA THR A 186 22.54 -21.17 -9.72
C THR A 186 22.23 -22.29 -10.68
N ALA A 187 20.96 -22.63 -10.83
CA ALA A 187 20.53 -23.46 -11.95
C ALA A 187 20.93 -22.65 -13.19
N ALA A 188 21.92 -23.18 -13.92
CA ALA A 188 22.27 -22.65 -15.22
C ALA A 188 20.96 -22.60 -16.01
N ILE A 189 20.55 -21.43 -16.41
CA ILE A 189 19.52 -21.26 -17.41
C ILE A 189 20.22 -21.80 -18.68
N ASP A 190 19.96 -23.05 -19.01
CA ASP A 190 20.35 -23.63 -20.30
C ASP A 190 19.69 -22.75 -21.38
N THR A 191 20.46 -21.80 -21.89
CA THR A 191 20.15 -21.18 -23.16
C THR A 191 20.35 -22.28 -24.20
N ALA A 192 19.31 -23.04 -24.48
CA ALA A 192 19.24 -23.88 -25.65
C ALA A 192 19.36 -22.94 -26.86
N THR A 193 20.59 -22.73 -27.31
CA THR A 193 20.87 -22.19 -28.63
C THR A 193 20.37 -23.22 -29.61
N ASP A 194 19.21 -22.93 -30.20
CA ASP A 194 18.70 -23.62 -31.37
C ASP A 194 19.69 -23.37 -32.52
N ALA A 195 20.59 -24.32 -32.70
CA ALA A 195 21.44 -24.43 -33.86
C ALA A 195 20.64 -25.12 -34.96
N GLY A 196 19.74 -24.38 -35.56
CA GLY A 196 19.04 -24.81 -36.78
C GLY A 196 19.98 -24.93 -37.92
N ALA A 197 20.11 -26.18 -38.41
CA ALA A 197 20.84 -26.55 -39.59
C ALA A 197 20.34 -25.82 -40.85
N GLY A 198 21.25 -25.17 -41.52
CA GLY A 198 21.03 -24.67 -42.87
C GLY A 198 21.05 -25.81 -43.89
N ALA A 199 20.17 -25.78 -44.84
CA ALA A 199 20.34 -26.37 -46.14
C ALA A 199 19.60 -25.51 -47.17
N GLY A 200 20.33 -25.03 -48.13
CA GLY A 200 19.89 -24.11 -49.15
C GLY A 200 18.99 -24.70 -50.24
N ALA A 201 18.41 -23.82 -51.00
CA ALA A 201 18.23 -23.93 -52.45
C ALA A 201 17.69 -22.59 -53.00
N ASP A 202 18.48 -21.99 -53.78
CA ASP A 202 18.36 -21.25 -55.02
C ASP A 202 16.96 -21.13 -55.65
N GLY A 203 16.61 -19.94 -56.18
CA GLY A 203 15.44 -19.72 -57.03
C GLY A 203 15.04 -18.24 -57.08
N GLY A 204 15.69 -17.47 -57.97
CA GLY A 204 15.37 -16.08 -58.22
C GLY A 204 13.98 -15.88 -58.84
N VAL A 205 13.55 -14.66 -58.90
CA VAL A 205 13.05 -13.83 -59.98
C VAL A 205 12.16 -12.67 -59.45
N ASP A 206 12.47 -11.50 -59.97
CA ASP A 206 11.66 -10.33 -60.30
C ASP A 206 10.75 -9.63 -59.27
N ALA A 207 11.11 -8.38 -59.08
CA ALA A 207 10.20 -7.26 -58.70
C ALA A 207 9.24 -6.91 -59.88
N PRO A 208 8.12 -6.20 -59.63
CA PRO A 208 8.20 -4.77 -59.58
C PRO A 208 7.18 -4.05 -58.65
N ASN A 209 7.63 -2.92 -58.14
CA ASN A 209 7.01 -1.60 -58.14
C ASN A 209 5.51 -1.43 -57.71
N GLY A 210 5.27 -0.60 -56.71
CA GLY A 210 3.95 -0.06 -56.41
C GLY A 210 3.94 0.80 -55.16
N SER A 211 4.06 2.11 -55.34
CA SER A 211 3.97 3.15 -54.31
C SER A 211 2.54 3.32 -53.74
N PRO A 212 2.37 4.02 -52.60
CA PRO A 212 1.13 4.05 -51.79
C PRO A 212 0.12 5.09 -52.26
N PRO A 213 -1.11 5.07 -51.73
CA PRO A 213 -1.84 6.33 -51.54
C PRO A 213 -2.15 6.66 -50.11
N THR A 214 -1.94 7.91 -49.80
CA THR A 214 -2.50 8.79 -48.77
C THR A 214 -4.02 8.68 -48.64
N GLN A 215 -4.55 8.57 -47.46
CA GLN A 215 -5.47 9.48 -46.77
C GLN A 215 -5.49 9.23 -45.28
#